data_219d698d1970cfb945fb2cf1d15c5b15
#
_entry.id   219d698d1970cfb945fb2cf1d15c5b15
#
_cell.length_a   1.000
_cell.length_b   1.000
_cell.length_c   1.000
_cell.angle_alpha   90.00
_cell.angle_beta   90.00
_cell.angle_gamma   90.00
#
_symmetry.space_group_name_H-M   'P 1'
#
loop_
_entity.id
_entity.type
_entity.pdbx_description
1 polymer ?
#
loop_
_entity_poly.entity_id
_entity_poly.type
_entity_poly.pdbx_seq_one_letter_code
_entity_poly.pdbx_strand_id
1 'polypeptide(L)'
;MHLDGTTSFITGAAHGIGLGIARSLARQGSRLALADLDRPALGAAAAELAELTQVEAFELDVRDRDAYARVADEAEARLGPVSVLCNNAGIAFSEVLDDTTYRLWDLVLGINLGGVVNGVQTFLPRMLDRGAPAHIVNTASAAGLIGAGVGCMYTTSKFAVVGLSESLRHQLGTAGHPVGVTVLCPGGVSTNLARTARSLVGAEPGVGARVERTAPQIEAMLQRHGADPGAVGDQVVDAIRNDRLYVLTDRAGIDLVTRRTDAILAAMPADGRTDAGLDDLRRAAREVP
;
A
#
# COMPACT_ATOMS: atom_id res chain seq x y z
N MET A 1 -2.02 -10.14 15.66
CA MET A 1 -1.22 -9.57 16.77
C MET A 1 -2.05 -8.67 17.67
N HIS A 2 -1.60 -8.35 18.88
CA HIS A 2 -2.20 -7.35 19.77
C HIS A 2 -1.74 -5.95 19.35
N LEU A 3 -2.62 -4.94 19.33
CA LEU A 3 -2.32 -3.60 18.82
C LEU A 3 -2.18 -2.54 19.92
N ASP A 4 -2.77 -2.76 21.08
CA ASP A 4 -2.69 -1.84 22.21
C ASP A 4 -1.24 -1.64 22.67
N GLY A 5 -0.83 -0.38 22.84
CA GLY A 5 0.53 0.01 23.20
C GLY A 5 1.59 -0.19 22.10
N THR A 6 1.23 -0.65 20.89
CA THR A 6 2.17 -0.72 19.74
C THR A 6 2.36 0.65 19.11
N THR A 7 3.35 0.79 18.22
CA THR A 7 3.54 1.97 17.38
C THR A 7 3.26 1.61 15.94
N SER A 8 2.39 2.38 15.28
CA SER A 8 2.06 2.25 13.86
C SER A 8 2.61 3.42 13.06
N PHE A 9 3.35 3.16 11.99
CA PHE A 9 3.84 4.14 11.04
C PHE A 9 2.99 4.08 9.76
N ILE A 10 2.38 5.20 9.35
CA ILE A 10 1.41 5.22 8.26
C ILE A 10 1.78 6.33 7.28
N THR A 11 2.02 5.98 6.00
CA THR A 11 2.25 6.94 4.92
C THR A 11 0.96 7.29 4.18
N GLY A 12 0.86 8.53 3.67
CA GLY A 12 -0.39 9.03 3.08
C GLY A 12 -1.50 9.16 4.13
N ALA A 13 -1.13 9.53 5.36
CA ALA A 13 -2.00 9.49 6.54
C ALA A 13 -2.93 10.70 6.69
N ALA A 14 -2.72 11.77 5.89
CA ALA A 14 -3.52 12.98 5.99
C ALA A 14 -4.96 12.82 5.48
N HIS A 15 -5.22 11.84 4.62
CA HIS A 15 -6.50 11.69 3.92
C HIS A 15 -6.90 10.24 3.66
N GLY A 16 -8.16 10.04 3.27
CA GLY A 16 -8.68 8.81 2.67
C GLY A 16 -8.36 7.55 3.44
N ILE A 17 -7.84 6.52 2.75
CA ILE A 17 -7.55 5.21 3.35
C ILE A 17 -6.53 5.30 4.48
N GLY A 18 -5.45 6.09 4.30
CA GLY A 18 -4.42 6.25 5.33
C GLY A 18 -4.97 6.83 6.63
N LEU A 19 -5.80 7.87 6.55
CA LEU A 19 -6.49 8.43 7.71
C LEU A 19 -7.51 7.44 8.30
N GLY A 20 -8.23 6.68 7.45
CA GLY A 20 -9.13 5.62 7.91
C GLY A 20 -8.40 4.53 8.71
N ILE A 21 -7.25 4.07 8.21
CA ILE A 21 -6.38 3.13 8.92
C ILE A 21 -5.89 3.73 10.24
N ALA A 22 -5.43 4.99 10.23
CA ALA A 22 -4.96 5.67 11.42
C ALA A 22 -6.04 5.77 12.51
N ARG A 23 -7.27 6.14 12.14
CA ARG A 23 -8.43 6.15 13.06
C ARG A 23 -8.72 4.77 13.65
N SER A 24 -8.66 3.73 12.83
CA SER A 24 -8.94 2.37 13.27
C SER A 24 -7.84 1.85 14.21
N LEU A 25 -6.57 2.13 13.93
CA LEU A 25 -5.45 1.79 14.81
C LEU A 25 -5.46 2.58 16.12
N ALA A 26 -5.81 3.88 16.08
CA ALA A 26 -5.98 4.71 17.28
C ALA A 26 -7.02 4.11 18.24
N ARG A 27 -8.19 3.70 17.72
CA ARG A 27 -9.23 3.03 18.50
C ARG A 27 -8.79 1.70 19.12
N GLN A 28 -7.69 1.11 18.64
CA GLN A 28 -7.08 -0.10 19.20
C GLN A 28 -5.97 0.19 20.21
N GLY A 29 -5.72 1.47 20.55
CA GLY A 29 -4.68 1.87 21.50
C GLY A 29 -3.26 1.92 20.89
N SER A 30 -3.12 1.86 19.56
CA SER A 30 -1.83 2.02 18.91
C SER A 30 -1.40 3.48 18.90
N ARG A 31 -0.14 3.77 19.23
CA ARG A 31 0.49 5.08 19.02
C ARG A 31 0.76 5.29 17.55
N LEU A 32 0.63 6.51 17.04
CA LEU A 32 0.62 6.79 15.61
C LEU A 32 1.76 7.73 15.19
N ALA A 33 2.59 7.27 14.26
CA ALA A 33 3.47 8.09 13.45
C ALA A 33 2.80 8.32 12.09
N LEU A 34 2.26 9.51 11.87
CA LEU A 34 1.56 9.89 10.64
C LEU A 34 2.53 10.58 9.69
N ALA A 35 2.65 10.12 8.46
CA ALA A 35 3.53 10.70 7.46
C ALA A 35 2.76 11.07 6.19
N ASP A 36 2.92 12.30 5.70
CA ASP A 36 2.29 12.81 4.47
C ASP A 36 3.06 14.03 3.93
N LEU A 37 2.85 14.37 2.65
CA LEU A 37 3.32 15.61 2.04
C LEU A 37 2.38 16.79 2.32
N ASP A 38 1.08 16.55 2.53
CA ASP A 38 0.09 17.59 2.81
C ASP A 38 0.16 18.01 4.29
N ARG A 39 1.12 18.87 4.59
CA ARG A 39 1.41 19.34 5.96
C ARG A 39 0.21 19.93 6.69
N PRO A 40 -0.64 20.81 6.07
CA PRO A 40 -1.82 21.33 6.73
C PRO A 40 -2.83 20.25 7.10
N ALA A 41 -3.14 19.34 6.19
CA ALA A 41 -4.09 18.27 6.43
C ALA A 41 -3.54 17.22 7.42
N LEU A 42 -2.24 16.95 7.37
CA LEU A 42 -1.55 16.08 8.32
C LEU A 42 -1.64 16.63 9.76
N GLY A 43 -1.45 17.94 9.92
CA GLY A 43 -1.61 18.59 11.23
C GLY A 43 -3.05 18.50 11.77
N ALA A 44 -4.05 18.63 10.91
CA ALA A 44 -5.46 18.46 11.29
C ALA A 44 -5.77 17.00 11.70
N ALA A 45 -5.28 16.04 10.93
CA ALA A 45 -5.43 14.62 11.24
C ALA A 45 -4.75 14.24 12.57
N ALA A 46 -3.56 14.77 12.83
CA ALA A 46 -2.84 14.54 14.08
C ALA A 46 -3.58 15.14 15.28
N ALA A 47 -4.11 16.36 15.15
CA ALA A 47 -4.90 16.99 16.22
C ALA A 47 -6.18 16.20 16.54
N GLU A 48 -6.89 15.71 15.52
CA GLU A 48 -8.07 14.84 15.70
C GLU A 48 -7.71 13.57 16.47
N LEU A 49 -6.64 12.89 16.06
CA LEU A 49 -6.28 11.57 16.59
C LEU A 49 -5.58 11.64 17.95
N ALA A 50 -5.01 12.80 18.31
CA ALA A 50 -4.40 13.03 19.62
C ALA A 50 -5.41 12.94 20.79
N GLU A 51 -6.71 13.05 20.51
CA GLU A 51 -7.77 12.81 21.50
C GLU A 51 -7.90 11.31 21.89
N LEU A 52 -7.40 10.41 21.03
CA LEU A 52 -7.53 8.95 21.20
C LEU A 52 -6.24 8.28 21.66
N THR A 53 -5.09 8.76 21.19
CA THR A 53 -3.79 8.13 21.45
C THR A 53 -2.65 9.13 21.26
N GLN A 54 -1.41 8.71 21.59
CA GLN A 54 -0.23 9.52 21.28
C GLN A 54 0.01 9.53 19.76
N VAL A 55 0.18 10.74 19.19
CA VAL A 55 0.34 10.97 17.76
C VAL A 55 1.51 11.90 17.49
N GLU A 56 2.34 11.53 16.53
CA GLU A 56 3.39 12.38 15.97
C GLU A 56 3.18 12.51 14.45
N ALA A 57 3.39 13.70 13.91
CA ALA A 57 3.18 14.03 12.50
C ALA A 57 4.50 14.39 11.83
N PHE A 58 4.78 13.79 10.67
CA PHE A 58 6.02 13.95 9.93
C PHE A 58 5.74 14.31 8.48
N GLU A 59 6.29 15.41 7.99
CA GLU A 59 6.31 15.72 6.57
C GLU A 59 7.28 14.78 5.87
N LEU A 60 6.79 14.01 4.88
CA LEU A 60 7.59 12.99 4.19
C LEU A 60 7.18 12.85 2.73
N ASP A 61 8.13 13.06 1.83
CA ASP A 61 8.08 12.49 0.48
C ASP A 61 8.60 11.05 0.52
N VAL A 62 7.72 10.09 0.28
CA VAL A 62 8.08 8.66 0.34
C VAL A 62 9.14 8.24 -0.67
N ARG A 63 9.46 9.09 -1.67
CA ARG A 63 10.53 8.87 -2.65
C ARG A 63 11.91 9.21 -2.10
N ASP A 64 11.99 10.08 -1.10
CA ASP A 64 13.25 10.51 -0.48
C ASP A 64 13.68 9.50 0.60
N ARG A 65 14.68 8.67 0.27
CA ARG A 65 15.19 7.62 1.14
C ARG A 65 15.84 8.16 2.41
N ASP A 66 16.58 9.26 2.29
CA ASP A 66 17.27 9.86 3.43
C ASP A 66 16.28 10.52 4.39
N ALA A 67 15.25 11.20 3.84
CA ALA A 67 14.16 11.72 4.65
C ALA A 67 13.38 10.59 5.32
N TYR A 68 13.14 9.49 4.61
CA TYR A 68 12.44 8.32 5.16
C TYR A 68 13.18 7.73 6.36
N ALA A 69 14.51 7.54 6.24
CA ALA A 69 15.35 7.04 7.33
C ALA A 69 15.32 7.98 8.55
N ARG A 70 15.50 9.30 8.34
CA ARG A 70 15.45 10.31 9.42
C ARG A 70 14.10 10.32 10.13
N VAL A 71 13.01 10.32 9.37
CA VAL A 71 11.64 10.31 9.93
C VAL A 71 11.38 9.02 10.72
N ALA A 72 11.88 7.87 10.25
CA ALA A 72 11.75 6.61 10.96
C ALA A 72 12.49 6.65 12.32
N ASP A 73 13.72 7.20 12.36
CA ASP A 73 14.49 7.38 13.60
C ASP A 73 13.78 8.31 14.59
N GLU A 74 13.25 9.44 14.11
CA GLU A 74 12.49 10.35 14.94
C GLU A 74 11.18 9.73 15.46
N ALA A 75 10.45 8.99 14.62
CA ALA A 75 9.23 8.32 15.02
C ALA A 75 9.49 7.29 16.12
N GLU A 76 10.51 6.44 15.96
CA GLU A 76 10.85 5.44 16.97
C GLU A 76 11.42 6.06 18.26
N ALA A 77 12.14 7.17 18.15
CA ALA A 77 12.63 7.90 19.33
C ALA A 77 11.49 8.50 20.18
N ARG A 78 10.41 8.97 19.54
CA ARG A 78 9.28 9.62 20.21
C ARG A 78 8.18 8.67 20.66
N LEU A 79 7.92 7.62 19.86
CA LEU A 79 6.77 6.71 20.04
C LEU A 79 7.16 5.29 20.42
N GLY A 80 8.47 4.98 20.39
CA GLY A 80 8.96 3.61 20.55
C GLY A 80 8.93 2.82 19.25
N PRO A 81 9.47 1.58 19.28
CA PRO A 81 9.68 0.76 18.09
C PRO A 81 8.42 0.55 17.25
N VAL A 82 8.51 0.76 15.94
CA VAL A 82 7.40 0.56 15.01
C VAL A 82 7.12 -0.94 14.85
N SER A 83 5.93 -1.35 15.26
CA SER A 83 5.43 -2.73 15.12
C SER A 83 4.47 -2.91 13.95
N VAL A 84 3.80 -1.84 13.50
CA VAL A 84 2.93 -1.87 12.32
C VAL A 84 3.41 -0.81 11.32
N LEU A 85 3.73 -1.26 10.10
CA LEU A 85 4.05 -0.37 8.98
C LEU A 85 2.89 -0.39 7.98
N CYS A 86 2.31 0.77 7.68
CA CYS A 86 1.30 0.93 6.63
C CYS A 86 1.86 1.79 5.48
N ASN A 87 2.36 1.13 4.44
CA ASN A 87 2.76 1.75 3.19
C ASN A 87 1.50 2.05 2.37
N ASN A 88 0.94 3.23 2.56
CA ASN A 88 -0.34 3.60 1.94
C ASN A 88 -0.24 4.78 0.97
N ALA A 89 0.77 5.64 1.06
CA ALA A 89 0.95 6.75 0.13
C ALA A 89 0.92 6.29 -1.32
N GLY A 90 0.17 7.00 -2.16
CA GLY A 90 0.03 6.65 -3.57
C GLY A 90 -0.73 7.70 -4.36
N ILE A 91 -0.64 7.60 -5.68
CA ILE A 91 -1.38 8.44 -6.64
C ILE A 91 -2.03 7.59 -7.72
N ALA A 92 -3.13 8.08 -8.27
CA ALA A 92 -3.78 7.52 -9.45
C ALA A 92 -4.41 8.64 -10.28
N PHE A 93 -4.28 8.52 -11.58
CA PHE A 93 -4.98 9.37 -12.55
C PHE A 93 -5.30 8.58 -13.81
N SER A 94 -6.29 9.05 -14.57
CA SER A 94 -6.62 8.45 -15.85
C SER A 94 -5.58 8.83 -16.89
N GLU A 95 -4.96 7.86 -17.53
CA GLU A 95 -4.00 8.02 -18.61
C GLU A 95 -4.45 7.29 -19.87
N VAL A 96 -3.98 7.75 -21.02
CA VAL A 96 -4.00 6.99 -22.27
C VAL A 96 -2.56 6.78 -22.72
N LEU A 97 -2.33 5.75 -23.53
CA LEU A 97 -0.97 5.35 -23.92
C LEU A 97 -0.17 6.50 -24.56
N ASP A 98 -0.83 7.33 -25.35
CA ASP A 98 -0.18 8.46 -26.06
C ASP A 98 0.29 9.59 -25.12
N ASP A 99 -0.23 9.65 -23.91
CA ASP A 99 0.15 10.66 -22.90
C ASP A 99 1.27 10.18 -21.96
N THR A 100 1.75 8.93 -22.09
CA THR A 100 2.78 8.39 -21.19
C THR A 100 4.16 8.98 -21.50
N THR A 101 4.88 9.39 -20.45
CA THR A 101 6.26 9.87 -20.53
C THR A 101 7.12 9.19 -19.48
N TYR A 102 8.45 9.15 -19.69
CA TYR A 102 9.38 8.63 -18.68
C TYR A 102 9.21 9.34 -17.34
N ARG A 103 9.03 10.66 -17.35
CA ARG A 103 8.80 11.43 -16.13
C ARG A 103 7.55 10.98 -15.36
N LEU A 104 6.46 10.69 -16.05
CA LEU A 104 5.25 10.17 -15.43
C LEU A 104 5.44 8.75 -14.91
N TRP A 105 6.17 7.89 -15.65
CA TRP A 105 6.57 6.58 -15.16
C TRP A 105 7.39 6.69 -13.87
N ASP A 106 8.42 7.53 -13.85
CA ASP A 106 9.26 7.75 -12.67
C ASP A 106 8.46 8.29 -11.49
N LEU A 107 7.52 9.20 -11.73
CA LEU A 107 6.64 9.73 -10.70
C LEU A 107 5.74 8.64 -10.09
N VAL A 108 5.01 7.91 -10.95
CA VAL A 108 4.05 6.88 -10.49
C VAL A 108 4.76 5.72 -9.81
N LEU A 109 5.81 5.19 -10.43
CA LEU A 109 6.58 4.09 -9.84
C LEU A 109 7.34 4.56 -8.60
N GLY A 110 7.90 5.76 -8.61
CA GLY A 110 8.62 6.32 -7.47
C GLY A 110 7.74 6.45 -6.22
N ILE A 111 6.48 6.87 -6.38
CA ILE A 111 5.54 6.99 -5.26
C ILE A 111 4.93 5.62 -4.92
N ASN A 112 4.23 5.00 -5.88
CA ASN A 112 3.37 3.84 -5.60
C ASN A 112 4.15 2.56 -5.28
N LEU A 113 5.34 2.38 -5.83
CA LEU A 113 6.20 1.23 -5.61
C LEU A 113 7.45 1.61 -4.81
N GLY A 114 8.16 2.64 -5.23
CA GLY A 114 9.38 3.11 -4.57
C GLY A 114 9.14 3.48 -3.11
N GLY A 115 8.03 4.17 -2.81
CA GLY A 115 7.61 4.48 -1.44
C GLY A 115 7.38 3.22 -0.59
N VAL A 116 6.75 2.19 -1.16
CA VAL A 116 6.56 0.89 -0.47
C VAL A 116 7.90 0.21 -0.22
N VAL A 117 8.78 0.18 -1.23
CA VAL A 117 10.13 -0.38 -1.10
C VAL A 117 10.93 0.36 -0.02
N ASN A 118 10.89 1.69 -0.01
CA ASN A 118 11.58 2.49 1.00
C ASN A 118 11.08 2.18 2.42
N GLY A 119 9.75 2.05 2.59
CA GLY A 119 9.18 1.66 3.89
C GLY A 119 9.62 0.28 4.34
N VAL A 120 9.54 -0.72 3.46
CA VAL A 120 9.99 -2.07 3.78
C VAL A 120 11.49 -2.09 4.10
N GLN A 121 12.34 -1.44 3.29
CA GLN A 121 13.79 -1.41 3.52
C GLN A 121 14.18 -0.66 4.80
N THR A 122 13.40 0.33 5.21
CA THR A 122 13.65 1.09 6.44
C THR A 122 13.25 0.32 7.69
N PHE A 123 12.06 -0.29 7.70
CA PHE A 123 11.51 -0.86 8.93
C PHE A 123 11.70 -2.37 9.08
N LEU A 124 11.72 -3.14 7.98
CA LEU A 124 11.84 -4.60 8.07
C LEU A 124 13.11 -5.05 8.80
N PRO A 125 14.33 -4.52 8.51
CA PRO A 125 15.51 -4.91 9.27
C PRO A 125 15.35 -4.68 10.78
N ARG A 126 14.78 -3.55 11.18
CA ARG A 126 14.51 -3.21 12.59
C ARG A 126 13.50 -4.18 13.24
N MET A 127 12.47 -4.59 12.49
CA MET A 127 11.49 -5.59 12.94
C MET A 127 12.13 -6.97 13.12
N LEU A 128 13.00 -7.38 12.18
CA LEU A 128 13.71 -8.65 12.23
C LEU A 128 14.70 -8.70 13.39
N ASP A 129 15.51 -7.66 13.57
CA ASP A 129 16.51 -7.56 14.66
C ASP A 129 15.82 -7.63 16.03
N ARG A 130 14.64 -7.04 16.16
CA ARG A 130 13.87 -7.05 17.39
C ARG A 130 13.25 -8.41 17.70
N GLY A 131 12.92 -9.20 16.66
CA GLY A 131 12.31 -10.52 16.80
C GLY A 131 10.94 -10.55 17.49
N ALA A 132 10.31 -9.39 17.68
CA ALA A 132 8.97 -9.26 18.25
C ALA A 132 7.88 -9.29 17.15
N PRO A 133 6.63 -9.66 17.48
CA PRO A 133 5.54 -9.63 16.52
C PRO A 133 5.38 -8.25 15.87
N ALA A 134 5.38 -8.23 14.53
CA ALA A 134 5.20 -7.04 13.72
C ALA A 134 4.31 -7.33 12.51
N HIS A 135 3.86 -6.26 11.83
CA HIS A 135 3.02 -6.42 10.63
C HIS A 135 3.26 -5.31 9.61
N ILE A 136 3.33 -5.69 8.34
CA ILE A 136 3.48 -4.77 7.21
C ILE A 136 2.20 -4.80 6.39
N VAL A 137 1.60 -3.64 6.17
CA VAL A 137 0.45 -3.44 5.30
C VAL A 137 0.87 -2.64 4.08
N ASN A 138 0.71 -3.20 2.88
CA ASN A 138 1.01 -2.52 1.63
C ASN A 138 -0.28 -2.25 0.85
N THR A 139 -0.57 -0.98 0.55
CA THR A 139 -1.75 -0.59 -0.22
C THR A 139 -1.49 -0.73 -1.72
N ALA A 140 -2.02 -1.81 -2.29
CA ALA A 140 -2.11 -2.01 -3.74
C ALA A 140 -3.40 -1.38 -4.31
N SER A 141 -4.20 -2.15 -5.02
CA SER A 141 -5.51 -1.83 -5.60
C SER A 141 -6.12 -3.10 -6.18
N ALA A 142 -7.42 -3.12 -6.43
CA ALA A 142 -8.04 -4.11 -7.34
C ALA A 142 -7.35 -4.13 -8.71
N ALA A 143 -6.83 -2.98 -9.19
CA ALA A 143 -6.00 -2.88 -10.39
C ALA A 143 -4.64 -3.62 -10.27
N GLY A 144 -4.22 -4.06 -9.10
CA GLY A 144 -3.06 -4.94 -8.90
C GLY A 144 -3.37 -6.42 -9.12
N LEU A 145 -4.64 -6.78 -9.30
CA LEU A 145 -5.10 -8.14 -9.54
C LEU A 145 -5.64 -8.34 -10.96
N ILE A 146 -5.99 -7.25 -11.65
CA ILE A 146 -6.60 -7.27 -12.99
C ILE A 146 -5.93 -6.23 -13.89
N GLY A 147 -5.68 -6.58 -15.15
CA GLY A 147 -5.04 -5.71 -16.14
C GLY A 147 -6.00 -4.74 -16.84
N ALA A 148 -7.02 -4.22 -16.14
CA ALA A 148 -8.04 -3.38 -16.76
C ALA A 148 -8.39 -2.16 -15.89
N GLY A 149 -8.61 -1.03 -16.50
CA GLY A 149 -9.40 0.08 -15.96
C GLY A 149 -8.71 1.41 -15.77
N VAL A 150 -7.57 1.55 -15.09
CA VAL A 150 -7.09 2.88 -14.65
C VAL A 150 -5.96 3.43 -15.53
N GLY A 151 -5.21 2.58 -16.20
CA GLY A 151 -4.05 2.95 -16.99
C GLY A 151 -2.85 2.06 -16.71
N CYS A 152 -1.87 2.01 -17.64
CA CYS A 152 -0.78 1.04 -17.58
C CYS A 152 0.22 1.34 -16.46
N MET A 153 0.58 2.60 -16.21
CA MET A 153 1.55 2.97 -15.17
C MET A 153 1.02 2.62 -13.77
N TYR A 154 -0.22 3.02 -13.49
CA TYR A 154 -0.86 2.71 -12.23
C TYR A 154 -1.00 1.20 -12.02
N THR A 155 -1.58 0.50 -13.01
CA THR A 155 -1.75 -0.95 -12.98
C THR A 155 -0.42 -1.66 -12.73
N THR A 156 0.64 -1.32 -13.48
CA THR A 156 1.98 -1.87 -13.30
C THR A 156 2.47 -1.68 -11.86
N SER A 157 2.36 -0.46 -11.31
CA SER A 157 2.79 -0.18 -9.94
C SER A 157 2.05 -1.05 -8.91
N LYS A 158 0.73 -1.25 -9.10
CA LYS A 158 -0.10 -1.99 -8.15
C LYS A 158 0.08 -3.51 -8.26
N PHE A 159 0.32 -4.08 -9.46
CA PHE A 159 0.76 -5.46 -9.61
C PHE A 159 2.11 -5.71 -8.92
N ALA A 160 3.06 -4.78 -9.06
CA ALA A 160 4.35 -4.89 -8.41
C ALA A 160 4.22 -4.92 -6.87
N VAL A 161 3.34 -4.10 -6.28
CA VAL A 161 3.06 -4.11 -4.84
C VAL A 161 2.42 -5.43 -4.38
N VAL A 162 1.53 -6.01 -5.18
CA VAL A 162 0.97 -7.35 -4.88
C VAL A 162 2.08 -8.40 -4.87
N GLY A 163 2.87 -8.49 -5.95
CA GLY A 163 3.95 -9.47 -6.06
C GLY A 163 5.02 -9.31 -4.95
N LEU A 164 5.39 -8.07 -4.60
CA LEU A 164 6.28 -7.78 -3.48
C LEU A 164 5.69 -8.31 -2.16
N SER A 165 4.41 -8.06 -1.90
CA SER A 165 3.76 -8.46 -0.65
C SER A 165 3.63 -9.98 -0.52
N GLU A 166 3.27 -10.67 -1.60
CA GLU A 166 3.19 -12.13 -1.66
C GLU A 166 4.58 -12.78 -1.43
N SER A 167 5.60 -12.26 -2.13
CA SER A 167 6.98 -12.75 -1.99
C SER A 167 7.53 -12.51 -0.59
N LEU A 168 7.30 -11.31 -0.02
CA LEU A 168 7.72 -10.97 1.34
C LEU A 168 7.05 -11.87 2.37
N ARG A 169 5.72 -12.09 2.25
CA ARG A 169 4.97 -13.01 3.11
C ARG A 169 5.53 -14.42 3.09
N HIS A 170 5.84 -14.92 1.88
CA HIS A 170 6.39 -16.26 1.71
C HIS A 170 7.77 -16.38 2.36
N GLN A 171 8.68 -15.43 2.11
CA GLN A 171 10.05 -15.46 2.64
C GLN A 171 10.06 -15.36 4.16
N LEU A 172 9.29 -14.44 4.75
CA LEU A 172 9.19 -14.28 6.20
C LEU A 172 8.62 -15.53 6.88
N GLY A 173 7.59 -16.13 6.30
CA GLY A 173 7.00 -17.37 6.79
C GLY A 173 7.96 -18.56 6.72
N THR A 174 8.71 -18.70 5.62
CA THR A 174 9.71 -19.76 5.46
C THR A 174 10.86 -19.60 6.44
N ALA A 175 11.30 -18.37 6.71
CA ALA A 175 12.36 -18.07 7.69
C ALA A 175 11.86 -18.11 9.16
N GLY A 176 10.55 -18.27 9.41
CA GLY A 176 9.99 -18.32 10.75
C GLY A 176 9.98 -16.98 11.49
N HIS A 177 10.07 -15.86 10.77
CA HIS A 177 10.02 -14.53 11.39
C HIS A 177 8.59 -14.18 11.83
N PRO A 178 8.39 -13.58 13.02
CA PRO A 178 7.07 -13.19 13.51
C PRO A 178 6.56 -11.88 12.90
N VAL A 179 6.74 -11.71 11.59
CA VAL A 179 6.32 -10.52 10.84
C VAL A 179 5.25 -10.91 9.83
N GLY A 180 4.02 -10.46 10.07
CA GLY A 180 2.90 -10.65 9.15
C GLY A 180 2.96 -9.66 7.98
N VAL A 181 2.28 -10.01 6.89
CA VAL A 181 2.14 -9.13 5.71
C VAL A 181 0.70 -9.15 5.22
N THR A 182 0.14 -7.97 5.00
CA THR A 182 -1.15 -7.77 4.36
C THR A 182 -0.97 -6.91 3.11
N VAL A 183 -1.57 -7.32 2.00
CA VAL A 183 -1.77 -6.48 0.82
C VAL A 183 -3.23 -6.04 0.75
N LEU A 184 -3.44 -4.74 0.85
CA LEU A 184 -4.75 -4.10 0.71
C LEU A 184 -4.99 -3.83 -0.77
N CYS A 185 -6.03 -4.44 -1.33
CA CYS A 185 -6.45 -4.30 -2.73
C CYS A 185 -7.83 -3.63 -2.81
N PRO A 186 -7.93 -2.33 -2.54
CA PRO A 186 -9.23 -1.65 -2.56
C PRO A 186 -9.77 -1.51 -3.98
N GLY A 187 -11.10 -1.56 -4.10
CA GLY A 187 -11.84 -1.05 -5.25
C GLY A 187 -12.02 0.46 -5.16
N GLY A 188 -13.21 0.97 -5.48
CA GLY A 188 -13.54 2.39 -5.31
C GLY A 188 -13.70 2.75 -3.83
N VAL A 189 -12.89 3.68 -3.33
CA VAL A 189 -12.98 4.22 -1.96
C VAL A 189 -13.10 5.74 -2.02
N SER A 190 -13.94 6.32 -1.15
CA SER A 190 -14.15 7.77 -1.05
C SER A 190 -12.87 8.45 -0.54
N THR A 191 -12.01 8.90 -1.47
CA THR A 191 -10.70 9.48 -1.17
C THR A 191 -10.41 10.70 -2.03
N ASN A 192 -9.37 11.46 -1.63
CA ASN A 192 -8.85 12.61 -2.38
C ASN A 192 -7.78 12.23 -3.43
N LEU A 193 -7.69 10.95 -3.81
CA LEU A 193 -6.62 10.42 -4.67
C LEU A 193 -6.51 11.18 -6.00
N ALA A 194 -7.64 11.51 -6.63
CA ALA A 194 -7.69 12.26 -7.88
C ALA A 194 -7.21 13.71 -7.70
N ARG A 195 -7.50 14.35 -6.57
CA ARG A 195 -7.05 15.70 -6.24
C ARG A 195 -5.54 15.74 -5.99
N THR A 196 -4.99 14.77 -5.28
CA THR A 196 -3.54 14.64 -5.07
C THR A 196 -2.80 14.46 -6.40
N ALA A 197 -3.30 13.59 -7.27
CA ALA A 197 -2.74 13.41 -8.61
C ALA A 197 -2.77 14.72 -9.42
N ARG A 198 -3.88 15.47 -9.35
CA ARG A 198 -4.01 16.77 -10.02
C ARG A 198 -2.92 17.77 -9.60
N SER A 199 -2.59 17.85 -8.32
CA SER A 199 -1.53 18.77 -7.83
C SER A 199 -0.15 18.39 -8.33
N LEU A 200 0.12 17.09 -8.55
CA LEU A 200 1.43 16.59 -8.97
C LEU A 200 1.64 16.57 -10.49
N VAL A 201 0.57 16.34 -11.26
CA VAL A 201 0.65 16.19 -12.74
C VAL A 201 -0.09 17.27 -13.51
N GLY A 202 -0.71 18.24 -12.85
CA GLY A 202 -1.51 19.29 -13.50
C GLY A 202 -0.72 20.15 -14.51
N ALA A 203 0.59 20.30 -14.31
CA ALA A 203 1.47 21.04 -15.22
C ALA A 203 2.00 20.19 -16.39
N GLU A 204 1.72 18.88 -16.44
CA GLU A 204 2.22 18.01 -17.52
C GLU A 204 1.42 18.21 -18.81
N PRO A 205 2.08 18.41 -19.96
CA PRO A 205 1.41 18.49 -21.26
C PRO A 205 0.57 17.25 -21.55
N GLY A 206 -0.63 17.43 -22.08
CA GLY A 206 -1.56 16.33 -22.38
C GLY A 206 -2.26 15.78 -21.14
N VAL A 207 -1.53 15.13 -20.26
CA VAL A 207 -2.03 14.50 -19.01
C VAL A 207 -2.64 15.54 -18.08
N GLY A 208 -1.98 16.67 -17.85
CA GLY A 208 -2.48 17.73 -16.95
C GLY A 208 -3.87 18.19 -17.35
N ALA A 209 -4.10 18.53 -18.61
CA ALA A 209 -5.41 18.94 -19.11
C ALA A 209 -6.49 17.85 -18.99
N ARG A 210 -6.11 16.58 -19.10
CA ARG A 210 -7.03 15.44 -18.89
C ARG A 210 -7.39 15.30 -17.41
N VAL A 211 -6.38 15.30 -16.54
CA VAL A 211 -6.57 15.19 -15.09
C VAL A 211 -7.43 16.35 -14.57
N GLU A 212 -7.20 17.57 -15.04
CA GLU A 212 -8.03 18.73 -14.72
C GLU A 212 -9.52 18.51 -15.03
N ARG A 213 -9.82 17.89 -16.17
CA ARG A 213 -11.21 17.62 -16.59
C ARG A 213 -11.84 16.42 -15.88
N THR A 214 -11.06 15.37 -15.62
CA THR A 214 -11.60 14.08 -15.14
C THR A 214 -11.58 13.94 -13.61
N ALA A 215 -10.61 14.56 -12.92
CA ALA A 215 -10.48 14.43 -11.47
C ALA A 215 -11.74 14.83 -10.69
N PRO A 216 -12.45 15.94 -10.98
CA PRO A 216 -13.65 16.29 -10.24
C PRO A 216 -14.79 15.26 -10.43
N GLN A 217 -14.89 14.66 -11.62
CA GLN A 217 -15.91 13.65 -11.93
C GLN A 217 -15.62 12.34 -11.21
N ILE A 218 -14.35 11.92 -11.20
CA ILE A 218 -13.89 10.72 -10.48
C ILE A 218 -14.09 10.93 -8.97
N GLU A 219 -13.73 12.09 -8.44
CA GLU A 219 -13.89 12.42 -7.03
C GLU A 219 -15.39 12.37 -6.63
N ALA A 220 -16.27 13.01 -7.39
CA ALA A 220 -17.71 12.99 -7.14
C ALA A 220 -18.30 11.57 -7.23
N MET A 221 -17.83 10.74 -8.16
CA MET A 221 -18.23 9.34 -8.26
C MET A 221 -17.78 8.53 -7.04
N LEU A 222 -16.51 8.68 -6.62
CA LEU A 222 -15.97 8.00 -5.45
C LEU A 222 -16.63 8.45 -4.15
N GLN A 223 -16.95 9.74 -4.01
CA GLN A 223 -17.69 10.25 -2.85
C GLN A 223 -19.10 9.67 -2.78
N ARG A 224 -19.75 9.44 -3.91
CA ARG A 224 -21.13 8.91 -3.96
C ARG A 224 -21.22 7.40 -3.78
N HIS A 225 -20.26 6.66 -4.33
CA HIS A 225 -20.34 5.20 -4.48
C HIS A 225 -19.15 4.44 -3.89
N GLY A 226 -18.10 5.15 -3.47
CA GLY A 226 -16.92 4.53 -2.88
C GLY A 226 -17.18 4.03 -1.47
N ALA A 227 -16.45 3.00 -1.08
CA ALA A 227 -16.45 2.52 0.28
C ALA A 227 -15.97 3.61 1.26
N ASP A 228 -16.46 3.56 2.51
CA ASP A 228 -15.99 4.45 3.56
C ASP A 228 -14.54 4.12 3.95
N PRO A 229 -13.62 5.12 3.99
CA PRO A 229 -12.24 4.92 4.42
C PRO A 229 -12.11 4.32 5.83
N GLY A 230 -13.02 4.65 6.74
CA GLY A 230 -13.05 4.10 8.09
C GLY A 230 -13.34 2.59 8.08
N ALA A 231 -14.32 2.16 7.28
CA ALA A 231 -14.63 0.74 7.11
C ALA A 231 -13.44 -0.04 6.50
N VAL A 232 -12.70 0.58 5.57
CA VAL A 232 -11.45 -0.01 5.04
C VAL A 232 -10.39 -0.12 6.13
N GLY A 233 -10.25 0.90 6.98
CA GLY A 233 -9.36 0.87 8.14
C GLY A 233 -9.69 -0.29 9.10
N ASP A 234 -10.97 -0.52 9.37
CA ASP A 234 -11.41 -1.63 10.23
C ASP A 234 -11.10 -3.00 9.62
N GLN A 235 -11.24 -3.15 8.29
CA GLN A 235 -10.83 -4.38 7.58
C GLN A 235 -9.32 -4.61 7.67
N VAL A 236 -8.50 -3.54 7.60
CA VAL A 236 -7.05 -3.64 7.76
C VAL A 236 -6.68 -4.06 9.18
N VAL A 237 -7.28 -3.47 10.20
CA VAL A 237 -7.07 -3.87 11.60
C VAL A 237 -7.42 -5.34 11.82
N ASP A 238 -8.56 -5.80 11.27
CA ASP A 238 -8.96 -7.20 11.36
C ASP A 238 -7.97 -8.13 10.63
N ALA A 239 -7.42 -7.71 9.47
CA ALA A 239 -6.40 -8.46 8.75
C ALA A 239 -5.08 -8.56 9.55
N ILE A 240 -4.63 -7.49 10.18
CA ILE A 240 -3.45 -7.48 11.06
C ILE A 240 -3.64 -8.45 12.23
N ARG A 241 -4.80 -8.42 12.89
CA ARG A 241 -5.11 -9.28 14.01
C ARG A 241 -5.13 -10.76 13.67
N ASN A 242 -5.69 -11.09 12.49
CA ASN A 242 -5.89 -12.46 12.01
C ASN A 242 -4.81 -12.91 11.02
N ASP A 243 -3.75 -12.12 10.84
CA ASP A 243 -2.61 -12.40 9.95
C ASP A 243 -3.04 -12.78 8.53
N ARG A 244 -3.99 -12.04 7.94
CA ARG A 244 -4.50 -12.27 6.58
C ARG A 244 -3.65 -11.56 5.54
N LEU A 245 -3.26 -12.28 4.48
CA LEU A 245 -2.48 -11.72 3.38
C LEU A 245 -3.30 -10.72 2.54
N TYR A 246 -4.54 -11.03 2.19
CA TYR A 246 -5.34 -10.18 1.31
C TYR A 246 -6.48 -9.49 2.05
N VAL A 247 -6.67 -8.20 1.73
CA VAL A 247 -7.87 -7.42 2.03
C VAL A 247 -8.43 -6.84 0.74
N LEU A 248 -9.63 -7.25 0.35
CA LEU A 248 -10.39 -6.69 -0.75
C LEU A 248 -11.63 -6.00 -0.16
N THR A 249 -11.91 -4.77 -0.62
CA THR A 249 -12.99 -3.96 -0.04
C THR A 249 -14.36 -4.28 -0.62
N ASP A 250 -14.41 -4.92 -1.77
CA ASP A 250 -15.65 -5.30 -2.48
C ASP A 250 -15.44 -6.54 -3.37
N ARG A 251 -16.50 -6.97 -4.03
CA ARG A 251 -16.50 -8.12 -4.94
C ARG A 251 -16.62 -7.76 -6.43
N ALA A 252 -16.56 -6.47 -6.76
CA ALA A 252 -16.83 -6.00 -8.12
C ALA A 252 -15.86 -6.56 -9.18
N GLY A 253 -14.63 -6.90 -8.77
CA GLY A 253 -13.60 -7.46 -9.67
C GLY A 253 -13.58 -8.99 -9.78
N ILE A 254 -14.49 -9.74 -9.13
CA ILE A 254 -14.38 -11.21 -9.02
C ILE A 254 -14.31 -11.91 -10.39
N ASP A 255 -15.18 -11.52 -11.32
CA ASP A 255 -15.21 -12.13 -12.65
C ASP A 255 -13.97 -11.80 -13.48
N LEU A 256 -13.36 -10.62 -13.27
CA LEU A 256 -12.14 -10.22 -13.95
C LEU A 256 -10.94 -11.00 -13.45
N VAL A 257 -10.82 -11.18 -12.12
CA VAL A 257 -9.78 -12.01 -11.49
C VAL A 257 -9.92 -13.46 -11.96
N THR A 258 -11.13 -14.01 -11.94
CA THR A 258 -11.41 -15.38 -12.40
C THR A 258 -10.99 -15.56 -13.86
N ARG A 259 -11.48 -14.72 -14.78
CA ARG A 259 -11.11 -14.79 -16.21
C ARG A 259 -9.61 -14.68 -16.45
N ARG A 260 -8.92 -13.78 -15.72
CA ARG A 260 -7.46 -13.67 -15.82
C ARG A 260 -6.78 -14.97 -15.38
N THR A 261 -7.22 -15.54 -14.27
CA THR A 261 -6.66 -16.80 -13.75
C THR A 261 -6.89 -17.95 -14.73
N ASP A 262 -8.11 -18.09 -15.24
CA ASP A 262 -8.47 -19.10 -16.24
C ASP A 262 -7.63 -18.98 -17.51
N ALA A 263 -7.41 -17.74 -18.00
CA ALA A 263 -6.57 -17.51 -19.17
C ALA A 263 -5.11 -17.90 -18.93
N ILE A 264 -4.56 -17.64 -17.73
CA ILE A 264 -3.21 -18.07 -17.36
C ILE A 264 -3.13 -19.59 -17.30
N LEU A 265 -4.09 -20.26 -16.66
CA LEU A 265 -4.13 -21.71 -16.56
C LEU A 265 -4.27 -22.37 -17.94
N ALA A 266 -5.12 -21.82 -18.80
CA ALA A 266 -5.31 -22.31 -20.17
C ALA A 266 -4.05 -22.14 -21.06
N ALA A 267 -3.17 -21.21 -20.74
CA ALA A 267 -1.91 -21.00 -21.44
C ALA A 267 -0.78 -21.95 -20.98
N MET A 268 -1.00 -22.71 -19.90
CA MET A 268 -0.03 -23.69 -19.45
C MET A 268 0.00 -24.89 -20.41
N PRO A 269 1.19 -25.38 -20.82
CA PRO A 269 1.29 -26.52 -21.74
C PRO A 269 0.76 -27.80 -21.06
N ALA A 270 -0.06 -28.58 -21.80
CA ALA A 270 -0.60 -29.84 -21.31
C ALA A 270 0.49 -30.89 -20.99
N ASP A 271 1.61 -30.85 -21.73
CA ASP A 271 2.72 -31.80 -21.61
C ASP A 271 3.92 -31.19 -20.85
N GLY A 272 3.67 -30.19 -20.01
CA GLY A 272 4.69 -29.48 -19.24
C GLY A 272 5.32 -30.32 -18.12
N ARG A 273 6.40 -29.78 -17.51
CA ARG A 273 6.97 -30.37 -16.29
C ARG A 273 5.93 -30.42 -15.20
N THR A 274 5.73 -31.61 -14.63
CA THR A 274 4.81 -31.82 -13.51
C THR A 274 5.37 -31.19 -12.22
N ASP A 275 4.52 -31.05 -11.20
CA ASP A 275 4.91 -30.52 -9.87
C ASP A 275 6.12 -31.25 -9.27
N ALA A 276 6.31 -32.56 -9.55
CA ALA A 276 7.47 -33.33 -9.09
C ALA A 276 8.81 -32.77 -9.62
N GLY A 277 8.84 -32.33 -10.88
CA GLY A 277 10.05 -31.70 -11.46
C GLY A 277 10.31 -30.29 -10.89
N LEU A 278 9.28 -29.58 -10.48
CA LEU A 278 9.41 -28.30 -9.79
C LEU A 278 9.92 -28.47 -8.34
N ASP A 279 9.53 -29.54 -7.66
CA ASP A 279 10.02 -29.84 -6.32
C ASP A 279 11.50 -30.24 -6.31
N ASP A 280 11.99 -30.88 -7.36
CA ASP A 280 13.42 -31.12 -7.55
C ASP A 280 14.20 -29.82 -7.76
N LEU A 281 13.68 -28.90 -8.57
CA LEU A 281 14.26 -27.56 -8.74
C LEU A 281 14.25 -26.74 -7.45
N ARG A 282 13.17 -26.80 -6.68
CA ARG A 282 13.07 -26.15 -5.37
C ARG A 282 14.05 -26.71 -4.34
N ARG A 283 14.28 -28.03 -4.34
CA ARG A 283 15.30 -28.68 -3.51
C ARG A 283 16.69 -28.20 -3.89
N ALA A 284 17.03 -28.28 -5.17
CA ALA A 284 18.31 -27.81 -5.66
C ALA A 284 18.59 -26.33 -5.35
N ALA A 285 17.56 -25.46 -5.42
CA ALA A 285 17.69 -24.04 -5.08
C ALA A 285 17.91 -23.77 -3.57
N ARG A 286 17.52 -24.72 -2.69
CA ARG A 286 17.78 -24.62 -1.24
C ARG A 286 19.15 -25.10 -0.82
N GLU A 287 19.84 -25.86 -1.68
CA GLU A 287 21.17 -26.42 -1.45
C GLU A 287 22.28 -25.46 -1.93
N VAL A 288 21.92 -24.34 -2.54
CA VAL A 288 22.88 -23.27 -2.90
C VAL A 288 23.13 -22.42 -1.64
N PRO A 289 24.39 -22.37 -1.15
CA PRO A 289 24.77 -21.68 0.08
C PRO A 289 24.59 -20.17 -0.01
#